data_1f50237655f748b804b3f490bdb3d448
#
_entry.id   1f50237655f748b804b3f490bdb3d448
#
_cell.length_a   1.000
_cell.length_b   1.000
_cell.length_c   1.000
_cell.angle_alpha   90.00
_cell.angle_beta   90.00
_cell.angle_gamma   90.00
#
_symmetry.space_group_name_H-M   'P 1'
#
loop_
_entity.id
_entity.type
_entity.pdbx_description
1 polymer ?
#
loop_
_entity_poly.entity_id
_entity_poly.type
_entity_poly.pdbx_seq_one_letter_code
_entity_poly.pdbx_strand_id
1 'polypeptide(L)'
;MSDVKELKRISLEFRRLASNLLGTGYETADISLYRFKEYIDNTIIINDILQNKIKNVEIDFKECFPIESNDWCSVHIPREENKHIKAIYDLIEYIVSNNIQLLGISASYYCSSRKFVDIIQNFLNLTIKPLIDYIVDELSKQILLEEEINMPTVNLNHTQNSTVSLAFGSQQMVTSSINIENVEDIHKIIEDIKKELEIIEMDKEDKENLFDDLDVVDEQINSSVEKPT
;
A
#
# COMPACT_ATOMS: atom_id res chain seq x y z
N MET A 1 5.10 13.10 -7.24
CA MET A 1 3.93 12.67 -6.44
C MET A 1 3.25 11.57 -7.22
N SER A 2 3.16 10.39 -6.64
CA SER A 2 2.42 9.28 -7.26
C SER A 2 0.93 9.57 -7.11
N ASP A 3 0.16 9.34 -8.17
CA ASP A 3 -1.30 9.41 -8.10
C ASP A 3 -1.81 8.32 -7.15
N VAL A 4 -2.71 8.64 -6.23
CA VAL A 4 -3.35 7.67 -5.32
C VAL A 4 -3.92 6.48 -6.09
N LYS A 5 -4.53 6.73 -7.25
CA LYS A 5 -5.06 5.69 -8.14
C LYS A 5 -3.95 4.73 -8.60
N GLU A 6 -2.77 5.24 -8.93
CA GLU A 6 -1.63 4.42 -9.33
C GLU A 6 -1.08 3.59 -8.16
N LEU A 7 -0.96 4.17 -6.96
CA LEU A 7 -0.57 3.44 -5.75
C LEU A 7 -1.55 2.31 -5.43
N LYS A 8 -2.85 2.57 -5.49
CA LYS A 8 -3.90 1.56 -5.31
C LYS A 8 -3.80 0.44 -6.35
N ARG A 9 -3.57 0.79 -7.63
CA ARG A 9 -3.38 -0.19 -8.71
C ARG A 9 -2.18 -1.09 -8.45
N ILE A 10 -1.03 -0.50 -8.10
CA ILE A 10 0.19 -1.25 -7.77
C ILE A 10 -0.03 -2.17 -6.57
N SER A 11 -0.69 -1.67 -5.51
CA SER A 11 -1.00 -2.45 -4.31
C SER A 11 -1.89 -3.66 -4.62
N LEU A 12 -2.92 -3.49 -5.44
CA LEU A 12 -3.81 -4.58 -5.86
C LEU A 12 -3.05 -5.64 -6.68
N GLU A 13 -2.22 -5.21 -7.62
CA GLU A 13 -1.45 -6.13 -8.47
C GLU A 13 -0.40 -6.89 -7.66
N PHE A 14 0.31 -6.21 -6.76
CA PHE A 14 1.26 -6.85 -5.85
C PHE A 14 0.57 -7.92 -4.98
N ARG A 15 -0.57 -7.59 -4.36
CA ARG A 15 -1.35 -8.55 -3.55
C ARG A 15 -1.81 -9.75 -4.37
N ARG A 16 -2.21 -9.54 -5.64
CA ARG A 16 -2.60 -10.62 -6.55
C ARG A 16 -1.43 -11.56 -6.82
N LEU A 17 -0.24 -11.02 -7.15
CA LEU A 17 0.96 -11.82 -7.41
C LEU A 17 1.43 -12.56 -6.14
N ALA A 18 1.40 -11.89 -4.99
CA ALA A 18 1.72 -12.49 -3.70
C ALA A 18 0.76 -13.66 -3.36
N SER A 19 -0.55 -13.46 -3.56
CA SER A 19 -1.55 -14.52 -3.37
C SER A 19 -1.32 -15.71 -4.30
N ASN A 20 -1.03 -15.45 -5.58
CA ASN A 20 -0.71 -16.50 -6.54
C ASN A 20 0.56 -17.27 -6.15
N LEU A 21 1.58 -16.60 -5.60
CA LEU A 21 2.78 -17.24 -5.11
C LEU A 21 2.49 -18.11 -3.88
N LEU A 22 1.84 -17.55 -2.85
CA LEU A 22 1.56 -18.27 -1.60
C LEU A 22 0.58 -19.44 -1.79
N GLY A 23 -0.32 -19.36 -2.77
CA GLY A 23 -1.27 -20.41 -3.13
C GLY A 23 -0.80 -21.34 -4.26
N THR A 24 0.48 -21.24 -4.68
CA THR A 24 0.97 -21.93 -5.87
C THR A 24 0.92 -23.47 -5.72
N GLY A 25 0.69 -24.13 -6.85
CA GLY A 25 0.85 -25.58 -6.99
C GLY A 25 2.28 -25.96 -7.34
N TYR A 26 2.59 -27.24 -7.22
CA TYR A 26 3.94 -27.76 -7.50
C TYR A 26 4.47 -27.38 -8.90
N GLU A 27 3.64 -27.53 -9.94
CA GLU A 27 4.05 -27.30 -11.33
C GLU A 27 4.28 -25.81 -11.67
N THR A 28 3.70 -24.92 -10.90
CA THR A 28 3.73 -23.46 -11.17
C THR A 28 4.57 -22.67 -10.17
N ALA A 29 5.15 -23.33 -9.18
CA ALA A 29 5.85 -22.68 -8.07
C ALA A 29 7.03 -21.81 -8.53
N ASP A 30 7.91 -22.37 -9.37
CA ASP A 30 9.11 -21.67 -9.85
C ASP A 30 8.75 -20.44 -10.71
N ILE A 31 7.78 -20.59 -11.61
CA ILE A 31 7.32 -19.46 -12.44
C ILE A 31 6.59 -18.39 -11.63
N SER A 32 5.88 -18.79 -10.58
CA SER A 32 5.20 -17.84 -9.69
C SER A 32 6.21 -17.01 -8.88
N LEU A 33 7.28 -17.64 -8.39
CA LEU A 33 8.37 -16.94 -7.70
C LEU A 33 9.12 -15.99 -8.64
N TYR A 34 9.43 -16.45 -9.86
CA TYR A 34 10.07 -15.61 -10.88
C TYR A 34 9.24 -14.36 -11.17
N ARG A 35 7.95 -14.50 -11.48
CA ARG A 35 7.04 -13.37 -11.76
C ARG A 35 6.91 -12.41 -10.59
N PHE A 36 6.87 -12.95 -9.37
CA PHE A 36 6.82 -12.14 -8.15
C PHE A 36 8.09 -11.30 -7.98
N LYS A 37 9.27 -11.91 -8.15
CA LYS A 37 10.56 -11.22 -8.09
C LYS A 37 10.69 -10.15 -9.18
N GLU A 38 10.35 -10.51 -10.43
CA GLU A 38 10.36 -9.59 -11.57
C GLU A 38 9.47 -8.36 -11.32
N TYR A 39 8.31 -8.55 -10.72
CA TYR A 39 7.42 -7.45 -10.38
C TYR A 39 7.99 -6.53 -9.30
N ILE A 40 8.63 -7.08 -8.28
CA ILE A 40 9.32 -6.28 -7.23
C ILE A 40 10.41 -5.43 -7.87
N ASP A 41 11.22 -6.00 -8.74
CA ASP A 41 12.39 -5.32 -9.32
C ASP A 41 11.99 -4.22 -10.32
N ASN A 42 10.95 -4.47 -11.12
CA ASN A 42 10.55 -3.59 -12.22
C ASN A 42 9.54 -2.52 -11.79
N THR A 43 8.91 -2.65 -10.61
CA THR A 43 7.97 -1.65 -10.11
C THR A 43 8.70 -0.64 -9.23
N ILE A 44 8.96 0.56 -9.76
CA ILE A 44 9.79 1.60 -9.12
C ILE A 44 9.39 1.81 -7.66
N ILE A 45 8.10 1.99 -7.37
CA ILE A 45 7.60 2.26 -6.01
C ILE A 45 7.90 1.11 -5.06
N ILE A 46 7.70 -0.14 -5.48
CA ILE A 46 7.96 -1.32 -4.65
C ILE A 46 9.46 -1.49 -4.43
N ASN A 47 10.25 -1.30 -5.49
CA ASN A 47 11.71 -1.35 -5.39
C ASN A 47 12.22 -0.27 -4.43
N ASP A 48 11.74 0.95 -4.52
CA ASP A 48 12.11 2.05 -3.61
C ASP A 48 11.74 1.72 -2.15
N ILE A 49 10.53 1.20 -1.89
CA ILE A 49 10.13 0.73 -0.55
C ILE A 49 11.15 -0.28 -0.02
N LEU A 50 11.47 -1.27 -0.82
CA LEU A 50 12.40 -2.33 -0.43
C LEU A 50 13.81 -1.79 -0.22
N GLN A 51 14.35 -1.04 -1.17
CA GLN A 51 15.71 -0.49 -1.09
C GLN A 51 15.88 0.46 0.10
N ASN A 52 14.88 1.27 0.42
CA ASN A 52 14.91 2.13 1.61
C ASN A 52 15.03 1.31 2.91
N LYS A 53 14.46 0.10 2.96
CA LYS A 53 14.57 -0.80 4.12
C LYS A 53 15.93 -1.48 4.23
N ILE A 54 16.52 -1.88 3.07
CA ILE A 54 17.69 -2.79 3.04
C ILE A 54 19.01 -2.14 2.60
N LYS A 55 18.99 -0.91 2.08
CA LYS A 55 20.12 -0.22 1.41
C LYS A 55 21.46 -0.25 2.16
N ASN A 56 21.43 -0.19 3.48
CA ASN A 56 22.64 -0.14 4.32
C ASN A 56 22.73 -1.36 5.25
N VAL A 57 22.10 -2.46 4.88
CA VAL A 57 22.04 -3.66 5.70
C VAL A 57 23.01 -4.68 5.15
N GLU A 58 23.98 -5.07 5.97
CA GLU A 58 24.91 -6.14 5.67
C GLU A 58 24.46 -7.42 6.41
N ILE A 59 24.19 -8.46 5.67
CA ILE A 59 23.90 -9.80 6.17
C ILE A 59 24.19 -10.81 5.06
N ASP A 60 24.79 -11.93 5.39
CA ASP A 60 24.78 -13.10 4.51
C ASP A 60 23.47 -13.88 4.76
N PHE A 61 22.63 -13.94 3.74
CA PHE A 61 21.36 -14.67 3.85
C PHE A 61 21.53 -16.15 4.21
N LYS A 62 22.69 -16.75 3.95
CA LYS A 62 23.04 -18.14 4.33
C LYS A 62 23.13 -18.34 5.83
N GLU A 63 23.39 -17.29 6.61
CA GLU A 63 23.30 -17.34 8.07
C GLU A 63 21.87 -17.57 8.54
N CYS A 64 20.90 -17.02 7.80
CA CYS A 64 19.47 -17.17 8.07
C CYS A 64 18.88 -18.43 7.43
N PHE A 65 19.33 -18.72 6.21
CA PHE A 65 18.85 -19.80 5.36
C PHE A 65 20.01 -20.66 4.85
N PRO A 66 20.55 -21.58 5.66
CA PRO A 66 21.68 -22.44 5.26
C PRO A 66 21.28 -23.33 4.07
N ILE A 67 22.08 -23.30 2.99
CA ILE A 67 21.73 -24.00 1.73
C ILE A 67 22.56 -25.27 1.55
N GLU A 68 23.72 -25.37 2.20
CA GLU A 68 24.74 -26.40 1.94
C GLU A 68 24.74 -27.58 2.89
N SER A 69 23.72 -27.77 3.73
CA SER A 69 23.68 -28.90 4.63
C SER A 69 22.96 -30.10 4.01
N ASN A 70 23.57 -31.26 4.10
CA ASN A 70 22.91 -32.54 3.77
C ASN A 70 21.89 -32.98 4.85
N ASP A 71 21.76 -32.19 5.92
CA ASP A 71 20.85 -32.36 7.02
C ASP A 71 19.71 -31.36 6.98
N TRP A 72 18.71 -31.57 7.83
CA TRP A 72 17.59 -30.60 7.99
C TRP A 72 18.11 -29.24 8.39
N CYS A 73 17.80 -28.24 7.55
CA CYS A 73 18.18 -26.85 7.79
C CYS A 73 17.21 -26.17 8.75
N SER A 74 17.76 -25.51 9.76
CA SER A 74 16.96 -24.64 10.62
C SER A 74 17.02 -23.21 10.11
N VAL A 75 15.86 -22.55 10.04
CA VAL A 75 15.79 -21.12 9.72
C VAL A 75 16.17 -20.31 10.95
N HIS A 76 17.09 -19.36 10.79
CA HIS A 76 17.54 -18.44 11.83
C HIS A 76 17.04 -17.04 11.55
N ILE A 77 15.93 -16.65 12.15
CA ILE A 77 15.33 -15.34 11.94
C ILE A 77 16.10 -14.27 12.73
N PRO A 78 16.66 -13.24 12.09
CA PRO A 78 17.31 -12.13 12.76
C PRO A 78 16.32 -11.34 13.63
N ARG A 79 16.80 -10.76 14.74
CA ARG A 79 15.97 -9.89 15.60
C ARG A 79 15.62 -8.58 14.91
N GLU A 80 16.49 -8.10 14.04
CA GLU A 80 16.32 -6.85 13.30
C GLU A 80 15.52 -7.12 12.02
N GLU A 81 14.38 -6.47 11.91
CA GLU A 81 13.45 -6.66 10.79
C GLU A 81 14.12 -6.38 9.43
N ASN A 82 14.92 -5.31 9.33
CA ASN A 82 15.63 -4.95 8.10
C ASN A 82 16.61 -6.04 7.64
N LYS A 83 17.30 -6.71 8.58
CA LYS A 83 18.15 -7.86 8.26
C LYS A 83 17.33 -9.05 7.79
N HIS A 84 16.18 -9.28 8.42
CA HIS A 84 15.28 -10.35 8.01
C HIS A 84 14.75 -10.13 6.59
N ILE A 85 14.24 -8.94 6.29
CA ILE A 85 13.74 -8.57 4.96
C ILE A 85 14.85 -8.68 3.90
N LYS A 86 16.06 -8.19 4.22
CA LYS A 86 17.24 -8.32 3.34
C LYS A 86 17.57 -9.77 3.04
N ALA A 87 17.65 -10.61 4.07
CA ALA A 87 17.97 -12.02 3.92
C ALA A 87 16.93 -12.77 3.06
N ILE A 88 15.64 -12.46 3.22
CA ILE A 88 14.57 -13.03 2.40
C ILE A 88 14.73 -12.60 0.93
N TYR A 89 14.95 -11.32 0.69
CA TYR A 89 15.11 -10.81 -0.68
C TYR A 89 16.33 -11.43 -1.37
N ASP A 90 17.47 -11.52 -0.68
CA ASP A 90 18.69 -12.15 -1.20
C ASP A 90 18.50 -13.66 -1.45
N LEU A 91 17.72 -14.34 -0.62
CA LEU A 91 17.34 -15.73 -0.84
C LEU A 91 16.50 -15.89 -2.13
N ILE A 92 15.50 -15.04 -2.34
CA ILE A 92 14.70 -15.05 -3.58
C ILE A 92 15.59 -14.79 -4.79
N GLU A 93 16.47 -13.79 -4.71
CA GLU A 93 17.45 -13.47 -5.75
C GLU A 93 18.33 -14.69 -6.07
N TYR A 94 18.85 -15.36 -5.02
CA TYR A 94 19.67 -16.55 -5.18
C TYR A 94 18.92 -17.71 -5.85
N ILE A 95 17.68 -17.96 -5.46
CA ILE A 95 16.84 -19.03 -6.04
C ILE A 95 16.59 -18.76 -7.53
N VAL A 96 16.17 -17.53 -7.84
CA VAL A 96 15.81 -17.12 -9.22
C VAL A 96 17.05 -17.09 -10.11
N SER A 97 18.13 -16.44 -9.69
CA SER A 97 19.35 -16.29 -10.49
C SER A 97 20.07 -17.60 -10.78
N ASN A 98 19.95 -18.58 -9.88
CA ASN A 98 20.56 -19.90 -10.05
C ASN A 98 19.59 -20.96 -10.60
N ASN A 99 18.35 -20.58 -10.97
CA ASN A 99 17.30 -21.50 -11.43
C ASN A 99 17.09 -22.70 -10.50
N ILE A 100 17.10 -22.45 -9.19
CA ILE A 100 16.90 -23.50 -8.18
C ILE A 100 15.42 -23.84 -8.11
N GLN A 101 15.08 -25.13 -8.15
CA GLN A 101 13.71 -25.59 -8.00
C GLN A 101 13.20 -25.31 -6.58
N LEU A 102 12.07 -24.63 -6.48
CA LEU A 102 11.47 -24.22 -5.20
C LEU A 102 11.15 -25.43 -4.31
N LEU A 103 10.71 -26.56 -4.90
CA LEU A 103 10.48 -27.79 -4.15
C LEU A 103 11.76 -28.28 -3.48
N GLY A 104 12.89 -28.29 -4.18
CA GLY A 104 14.17 -28.77 -3.66
C GLY A 104 14.59 -28.00 -2.42
N ILE A 105 14.62 -26.66 -2.50
CA ILE A 105 14.97 -25.81 -1.38
C ILE A 105 13.94 -25.88 -0.24
N SER A 106 12.64 -25.91 -0.58
CA SER A 106 11.57 -26.02 0.43
C SER A 106 11.67 -27.31 1.26
N ALA A 107 12.01 -28.43 0.61
CA ALA A 107 12.16 -29.72 1.27
C ALA A 107 13.34 -29.76 2.25
N SER A 108 14.37 -28.94 2.04
CA SER A 108 15.50 -28.84 2.98
C SER A 108 15.09 -28.23 4.32
N TYR A 109 14.05 -27.41 4.36
CA TYR A 109 13.60 -26.72 5.58
C TYR A 109 12.33 -27.34 6.18
N TYR A 110 11.36 -27.74 5.35
CA TYR A 110 9.99 -28.05 5.80
C TYR A 110 9.45 -29.36 5.20
N CYS A 111 10.13 -30.47 5.45
CA CYS A 111 9.72 -31.76 4.93
C CYS A 111 8.73 -32.53 5.89
N SER A 112 7.76 -31.81 6.47
CA SER A 112 6.78 -32.42 7.39
C SER A 112 5.57 -33.06 6.69
N SER A 113 5.37 -32.84 5.41
CA SER A 113 4.26 -33.35 4.61
C SER A 113 4.76 -34.33 3.53
N ARG A 114 3.88 -35.24 3.10
CA ARG A 114 4.11 -36.13 1.94
C ARG A 114 3.65 -35.47 0.63
N LYS A 115 2.95 -34.33 0.72
CA LYS A 115 2.45 -33.60 -0.45
C LYS A 115 3.40 -32.46 -0.80
N PHE A 116 3.92 -32.43 -2.01
CA PHE A 116 4.84 -31.40 -2.50
C PHE A 116 4.27 -29.98 -2.39
N VAL A 117 2.97 -29.83 -2.62
CA VAL A 117 2.27 -28.54 -2.49
C VAL A 117 2.37 -28.01 -1.06
N ASP A 118 2.11 -28.86 -0.06
CA ASP A 118 2.15 -28.46 1.35
C ASP A 118 3.58 -28.06 1.77
N ILE A 119 4.61 -28.75 1.27
CA ILE A 119 6.02 -28.43 1.53
C ILE A 119 6.35 -27.04 0.99
N ILE A 120 5.99 -26.77 -0.26
CA ILE A 120 6.24 -25.47 -0.91
C ILE A 120 5.47 -24.36 -0.18
N GLN A 121 4.18 -24.55 0.08
CA GLN A 121 3.36 -23.54 0.74
C GLN A 121 3.82 -23.25 2.16
N ASN A 122 4.24 -24.25 2.93
CA ASN A 122 4.83 -24.04 4.25
C ASN A 122 6.12 -23.22 4.17
N PHE A 123 7.01 -23.53 3.25
CA PHE A 123 8.21 -22.74 3.01
C PHE A 123 7.87 -21.29 2.67
N LEU A 124 6.99 -21.05 1.70
CA LEU A 124 6.60 -19.71 1.26
C LEU A 124 5.97 -18.92 2.42
N ASN A 125 5.07 -19.54 3.18
CA ASN A 125 4.39 -18.86 4.29
C ASN A 125 5.34 -18.53 5.46
N LEU A 126 6.30 -19.40 5.76
CA LEU A 126 7.20 -19.18 6.89
C LEU A 126 8.44 -18.35 6.52
N THR A 127 8.83 -18.35 5.25
CA THR A 127 10.08 -17.72 4.79
C THR A 127 9.83 -16.47 3.98
N ILE A 128 8.94 -16.52 2.97
CA ILE A 128 8.76 -15.42 2.01
C ILE A 128 7.68 -14.43 2.45
N LYS A 129 6.63 -14.92 3.12
CA LYS A 129 5.48 -14.10 3.54
C LYS A 129 5.87 -12.86 4.35
N PRO A 130 6.86 -12.84 5.27
CA PRO A 130 7.23 -11.62 5.98
C PRO A 130 7.66 -10.46 5.07
N LEU A 131 8.34 -10.73 3.95
CA LEU A 131 8.65 -9.71 2.95
C LEU A 131 7.39 -9.20 2.26
N ILE A 132 6.45 -10.08 1.93
CA ILE A 132 5.17 -9.72 1.34
C ILE A 132 4.39 -8.80 2.28
N ASP A 133 4.24 -9.19 3.53
CA ASP A 133 3.51 -8.43 4.55
C ASP A 133 4.13 -7.04 4.72
N TYR A 134 5.46 -6.94 4.81
CA TYR A 134 6.17 -5.66 4.90
C TYR A 134 5.84 -4.72 3.73
N ILE A 135 5.93 -5.21 2.47
CA ILE A 135 5.66 -4.37 1.29
C ILE A 135 4.18 -3.94 1.26
N VAL A 136 3.26 -4.85 1.61
CA VAL A 136 1.82 -4.56 1.70
C VAL A 136 1.53 -3.45 2.71
N ASP A 137 2.17 -3.52 3.88
CA ASP A 137 1.98 -2.52 4.94
C ASP A 137 2.53 -1.15 4.53
N GLU A 138 3.71 -1.10 3.90
CA GLU A 138 4.29 0.15 3.44
C GLU A 138 3.48 0.79 2.29
N LEU A 139 2.98 -0.01 1.33
CA LEU A 139 2.07 0.49 0.29
C LEU A 139 0.78 1.04 0.90
N SER A 140 0.22 0.36 1.90
CA SER A 140 -0.99 0.82 2.59
C SER A 140 -0.76 2.14 3.33
N LYS A 141 0.39 2.32 4.00
CA LYS A 141 0.77 3.59 4.66
C LYS A 141 0.91 4.72 3.64
N GLN A 142 1.55 4.47 2.50
CA GLN A 142 1.70 5.49 1.45
C GLN A 142 0.35 5.91 0.87
N ILE A 143 -0.58 4.97 0.64
CA ILE A 143 -1.93 5.27 0.17
C ILE A 143 -2.65 6.17 1.17
N LEU A 144 -2.64 5.82 2.46
CA LEU A 144 -3.28 6.61 3.51
C LEU A 144 -2.71 8.03 3.61
N LEU A 145 -1.38 8.18 3.53
CA LEU A 145 -0.72 9.49 3.56
C LEU A 145 -1.11 10.36 2.36
N GLU A 146 -1.18 9.78 1.17
CA GLU A 146 -1.58 10.51 -0.04
C GLU A 146 -3.10 10.84 -0.02
N GLU A 147 -3.93 10.00 0.58
CA GLU A 147 -5.36 10.29 0.81
C GLU A 147 -5.53 11.46 1.80
N GLU A 148 -4.79 11.46 2.92
CA GLU A 148 -4.83 12.55 3.90
C GLU A 148 -4.38 13.89 3.30
N ILE A 149 -3.33 13.89 2.45
CA ILE A 149 -2.84 15.10 1.78
C ILE A 149 -3.88 15.66 0.78
N ASN A 150 -4.68 14.79 0.17
CA ASN A 150 -5.70 15.15 -0.81
C ASN A 150 -7.08 15.42 -0.17
N MET A 151 -7.22 15.28 1.17
CA MET A 151 -8.46 15.65 1.83
C MET A 151 -8.68 17.16 1.76
N PRO A 152 -9.89 17.62 1.44
CA PRO A 152 -10.22 19.06 1.44
C PRO A 152 -10.06 19.61 2.85
N THR A 153 -9.18 20.59 3.02
CA THR A 153 -8.99 21.25 4.31
C THR A 153 -9.81 22.53 4.32
N VAL A 154 -10.82 22.61 5.18
CA VAL A 154 -11.61 23.82 5.40
C VAL A 154 -10.97 24.62 6.55
N ASN A 155 -10.31 25.72 6.22
CA ASN A 155 -9.78 26.66 7.20
C ASN A 155 -10.83 27.74 7.52
N LEU A 156 -11.56 27.59 8.61
CA LEU A 156 -12.46 28.59 9.14
C LEU A 156 -11.70 29.48 10.14
N ASN A 157 -11.13 30.58 9.66
CA ASN A 157 -10.58 31.62 10.55
C ASN A 157 -11.70 32.55 11.00
N HIS A 158 -11.96 32.62 12.28
CA HIS A 158 -12.92 33.51 12.94
C HIS A 158 -12.42 34.98 12.91
N THR A 159 -12.38 35.58 11.73
CA THR A 159 -12.17 37.02 11.59
C THR A 159 -13.17 37.58 10.59
N GLN A 160 -13.79 38.70 10.93
CA GLN A 160 -14.65 39.45 10.02
C GLN A 160 -13.90 39.72 8.70
N ASN A 161 -14.46 39.25 7.57
CA ASN A 161 -13.88 39.21 6.23
C ASN A 161 -13.03 37.97 5.92
N SER A 162 -13.53 36.76 6.20
CA SER A 162 -12.82 35.50 5.89
C SER A 162 -13.03 35.10 4.44
N THR A 163 -11.93 34.75 3.77
CA THR A 163 -11.97 34.09 2.46
C THR A 163 -12.04 32.59 2.72
N VAL A 164 -13.09 31.92 2.25
CA VAL A 164 -13.17 30.46 2.27
C VAL A 164 -12.49 29.95 1.00
N SER A 165 -11.39 29.19 1.16
CA SER A 165 -10.72 28.52 0.07
C SER A 165 -10.97 27.04 0.20
N LEU A 166 -11.73 26.47 -0.73
CA LEU A 166 -11.93 25.04 -0.87
C LEU A 166 -10.92 24.51 -1.89
N ALA A 167 -9.98 23.69 -1.49
CA ALA A 167 -9.04 23.04 -2.37
C ALA A 167 -9.49 21.61 -2.65
N PHE A 168 -9.99 21.36 -3.84
CA PHE A 168 -10.32 20.03 -4.34
C PHE A 168 -9.17 19.53 -5.22
N GLY A 169 -8.36 18.59 -4.71
CA GLY A 169 -7.28 17.98 -5.47
C GLY A 169 -6.19 18.98 -5.92
N SER A 170 -5.18 18.47 -6.60
CA SER A 170 -3.96 19.22 -6.94
C SER A 170 -4.09 20.28 -8.04
N GLN A 171 -5.26 20.54 -8.63
CA GLN A 171 -5.38 21.42 -9.81
C GLN A 171 -6.57 22.40 -9.88
N GLN A 172 -7.50 22.41 -8.94
CA GLN A 172 -8.58 23.42 -8.97
C GLN A 172 -8.72 24.12 -7.62
N MET A 173 -8.31 25.38 -7.57
CA MET A 173 -8.54 26.25 -6.43
C MET A 173 -9.74 27.15 -6.77
N VAL A 174 -10.90 26.89 -6.16
CA VAL A 174 -12.03 27.81 -6.22
C VAL A 174 -11.90 28.78 -5.05
N THR A 175 -11.55 30.02 -5.34
CA THR A 175 -11.49 31.08 -4.34
C THR A 175 -12.74 31.92 -4.48
N SER A 176 -13.68 31.78 -3.56
CA SER A 176 -14.79 32.73 -3.43
C SER A 176 -14.62 33.52 -2.13
N SER A 177 -14.60 34.84 -2.24
CA SER A 177 -14.66 35.71 -1.08
C SER A 177 -16.13 35.92 -0.69
N ILE A 178 -16.53 35.23 0.41
CA ILE A 178 -17.90 35.29 0.88
C ILE A 178 -17.86 35.87 2.29
N ASN A 179 -18.73 36.85 2.56
CA ASN A 179 -18.97 37.33 3.91
C ASN A 179 -19.85 36.28 4.62
N ILE A 180 -19.23 35.44 5.44
CA ILE A 180 -19.94 34.44 6.24
C ILE A 180 -20.20 35.06 7.60
N GLU A 181 -21.47 35.35 7.89
CA GLU A 181 -21.90 35.87 9.19
C GLU A 181 -22.30 34.77 10.17
N ASN A 182 -22.68 33.57 9.64
CA ASN A 182 -23.05 32.43 10.46
C ASN A 182 -22.86 31.08 9.73
N VAL A 183 -23.02 29.96 10.44
CA VAL A 183 -22.91 28.60 9.92
C VAL A 183 -23.99 28.27 8.87
N GLU A 184 -25.16 28.88 8.97
CA GLU A 184 -26.26 28.68 8.01
C GLU A 184 -25.91 29.17 6.61
N ASP A 185 -25.05 30.19 6.49
CA ASP A 185 -24.56 30.67 5.20
C ASP A 185 -23.62 29.65 4.53
N ILE A 186 -22.85 28.90 5.34
CA ILE A 186 -21.96 27.85 4.81
C ILE A 186 -22.78 26.67 4.27
N HIS A 187 -23.79 26.21 5.01
CA HIS A 187 -24.69 25.14 4.55
C HIS A 187 -25.37 25.50 3.23
N LYS A 188 -25.83 26.77 3.10
CA LYS A 188 -26.43 27.23 1.87
C LYS A 188 -25.47 27.21 0.68
N ILE A 189 -24.20 27.57 0.91
CA ILE A 189 -23.17 27.52 -0.14
C ILE A 189 -22.92 26.08 -0.58
N ILE A 190 -22.81 25.15 0.38
CA ILE A 190 -22.64 23.70 0.09
C ILE A 190 -23.82 23.19 -0.75
N GLU A 191 -25.06 23.56 -0.39
CA GLU A 191 -26.24 23.21 -1.17
C GLU A 191 -26.22 23.80 -2.59
N ASP A 192 -25.80 25.04 -2.73
CA ASP A 192 -25.72 25.69 -4.05
C ASP A 192 -24.62 25.09 -4.92
N ILE A 193 -23.47 24.71 -4.34
CA ILE A 193 -22.43 23.96 -5.05
C ILE A 193 -22.96 22.58 -5.49
N LYS A 194 -23.67 21.85 -4.63
CA LYS A 194 -24.30 20.56 -5.00
C LYS A 194 -25.25 20.69 -6.17
N LYS A 195 -26.09 21.75 -6.18
CA LYS A 195 -27.01 22.01 -7.30
C LYS A 195 -26.27 22.32 -8.62
N GLU A 196 -25.19 23.09 -8.55
CA GLU A 196 -24.38 23.37 -9.74
C GLU A 196 -23.68 22.12 -10.26
N LEU A 197 -23.17 21.25 -9.36
CA LEU A 197 -22.58 19.96 -9.74
C LEU A 197 -23.57 19.04 -10.44
N GLU A 198 -24.87 19.11 -10.10
CA GLU A 198 -25.91 18.33 -10.80
C GLU A 198 -26.02 18.67 -12.29
N ILE A 199 -25.73 19.94 -12.66
CA ILE A 199 -25.91 20.50 -14.01
C ILE A 199 -24.64 20.29 -14.86
N ILE A 200 -23.46 20.15 -14.23
CA ILE A 200 -22.18 20.00 -14.93
C ILE A 200 -22.05 18.59 -15.52
N GLU A 201 -21.72 18.53 -16.82
CA GLU A 201 -21.35 17.26 -17.48
C GLU A 201 -19.93 16.86 -17.04
N MET A 202 -19.82 15.86 -16.17
CA MET A 202 -18.58 15.25 -15.73
C MET A 202 -18.78 13.73 -15.59
N ASP A 203 -17.68 13.00 -15.42
CA ASP A 203 -17.70 11.56 -15.19
C ASP A 203 -18.53 11.25 -13.93
N LYS A 204 -19.32 10.17 -13.98
CA LYS A 204 -20.23 9.80 -12.90
C LYS A 204 -19.49 9.49 -11.59
N GLU A 205 -18.33 8.83 -11.69
CA GLU A 205 -17.48 8.48 -10.55
C GLU A 205 -16.87 9.74 -9.91
N ASP A 206 -16.41 10.69 -10.72
CA ASP A 206 -15.87 11.95 -10.21
C ASP A 206 -16.97 12.81 -9.57
N LYS A 207 -18.21 12.74 -10.10
CA LYS A 207 -19.37 13.43 -9.54
C LYS A 207 -19.77 12.87 -8.19
N GLU A 208 -19.85 11.54 -8.04
CA GLU A 208 -20.13 10.86 -6.77
C GLU A 208 -19.07 11.20 -5.72
N ASN A 209 -17.78 11.18 -6.08
CA ASN A 209 -16.70 11.54 -5.16
C ASN A 209 -16.81 12.99 -4.65
N LEU A 210 -17.18 13.95 -5.52
CA LEU A 210 -17.34 15.35 -5.12
C LEU A 210 -18.55 15.56 -4.19
N PHE A 211 -19.62 14.78 -4.37
CA PHE A 211 -20.77 14.83 -3.45
C PHE A 211 -20.38 14.28 -2.08
N ASP A 212 -19.65 13.17 -2.02
CA ASP A 212 -19.17 12.57 -0.79
C ASP A 212 -18.23 13.53 -0.04
N ASP A 213 -17.32 14.21 -0.74
CA ASP A 213 -16.42 15.21 -0.16
C ASP A 213 -17.18 16.40 0.44
N LEU A 214 -18.24 16.86 -0.22
CA LEU A 214 -19.10 17.96 0.27
C LEU A 214 -19.91 17.52 1.51
N ASP A 215 -20.36 16.27 1.56
CA ASP A 215 -21.06 15.73 2.71
C ASP A 215 -20.12 15.64 3.94
N VAL A 216 -18.88 15.23 3.75
CA VAL A 216 -17.86 15.21 4.82
C VAL A 216 -17.60 16.62 5.36
N VAL A 217 -17.51 17.63 4.50
CA VAL A 217 -17.35 19.03 4.90
C VAL A 217 -18.53 19.51 5.73
N ASP A 218 -19.75 19.17 5.32
CA ASP A 218 -20.98 19.54 6.01
C ASP A 218 -21.04 18.91 7.42
N GLU A 219 -20.67 17.64 7.56
CA GLU A 219 -20.59 16.95 8.85
C GLU A 219 -19.52 17.56 9.78
N GLN A 220 -18.36 17.95 9.24
CA GLN A 220 -17.30 18.60 10.03
C GLN A 220 -17.74 19.96 10.58
N ILE A 221 -18.48 20.73 9.80
CA ILE A 221 -19.03 22.03 10.23
C ILE A 221 -20.03 21.82 11.37
N ASN A 222 -20.94 20.86 11.23
CA ASN A 222 -21.91 20.52 12.26
C ASN A 222 -21.24 20.06 13.57
N SER A 223 -20.22 19.23 13.48
CA SER A 223 -19.48 18.71 14.63
C SER A 223 -18.68 19.79 15.37
N SER A 224 -18.28 20.87 14.68
CA SER A 224 -17.52 21.99 15.25
C SER A 224 -18.42 22.94 16.05
N VAL A 225 -19.71 22.96 15.75
CA VAL A 225 -20.72 23.82 16.44
C VAL A 225 -21.19 23.19 17.75
N GLU A 226 -21.17 21.86 17.87
CA GLU A 226 -21.68 21.13 19.05
C GLU A 226 -20.70 21.07 20.24
N LYS A 227 -19.50 21.66 20.16
CA LYS A 227 -18.55 21.76 21.29
C LYS A 227 -18.32 23.22 21.71
N PRO A 228 -19.22 23.85 22.53
CA PRO A 228 -18.86 25.05 23.25
C PRO A 228 -17.86 24.67 24.36
N THR A 229 -16.69 25.26 24.34
CA THR A 229 -15.73 25.28 25.46
C THR A 229 -16.26 26.04 26.64
#